data_038e22faef18120287af684db8be129d
#
_entry.id   038e22faef18120287af684db8be129d
#
_cell.length_a   1.000
_cell.length_b   1.000
_cell.length_c   1.000
_cell.angle_alpha   90.00
_cell.angle_beta   90.00
_cell.angle_gamma   90.00
#
_symmetry.space_group_name_H-M   'P 1'
#
loop_
_entity.id
_entity.type
_entity.pdbx_description
1 polymer ?
#
loop_
_entity_poly.entity_id
_entity_poly.type
_entity_poly.pdbx_seq_one_letter_code
_entity_poly.pdbx_strand_id
1 'polypeptide(L)'
;MDSADIRRRFLEFFEKNGHTIVPSASLIANDPTLLLVNAGMVPFKPYFLGEAPSPYKRATSVQKCVRTLDIEEVGKTTRHGSFFQMAGNFSFGDYFKEDAITMAWKLLTSAVAEGGYGFDPKNLWVTIYLDDEEAFDIWKNKVGLPEDRIQRRGMADNYWSMG
;
A
#
# COMPACT_ATOMS: atom_id res chain seq x y z
N MET A 1 -18.37 -4.79 -7.78
CA MET A 1 -17.55 -4.98 -6.56
C MET A 1 -17.80 -3.78 -5.66
N ASP A 2 -18.28 -4.00 -4.45
CA ASP A 2 -18.52 -2.94 -3.47
C ASP A 2 -17.33 -2.73 -2.53
N SER A 3 -17.38 -1.73 -1.66
CA SER A 3 -16.29 -1.40 -0.74
C SER A 3 -15.99 -2.52 0.27
N ALA A 4 -17.00 -3.31 0.66
CA ALA A 4 -16.79 -4.45 1.56
C ALA A 4 -16.03 -5.58 0.85
N ASP A 5 -16.39 -5.84 -0.41
CA ASP A 5 -15.67 -6.80 -1.26
C ASP A 5 -14.22 -6.41 -1.49
N ILE A 6 -13.95 -5.12 -1.76
CA ILE A 6 -12.58 -4.64 -1.96
C ILE A 6 -11.73 -4.91 -0.72
N ARG A 7 -12.22 -4.53 0.47
CA ARG A 7 -11.53 -4.77 1.75
C ARG A 7 -11.29 -6.25 2.01
N ARG A 8 -12.33 -7.06 1.88
CA ARG A 8 -12.26 -8.49 2.12
C ARG A 8 -11.22 -9.16 1.21
N ARG A 9 -11.26 -8.88 -0.09
CA ARG A 9 -10.32 -9.43 -1.06
C ARG A 9 -8.88 -9.05 -0.76
N PHE A 10 -8.64 -7.80 -0.38
CA PHE A 10 -7.30 -7.35 0.02
C PHE A 10 -6.77 -8.18 1.20
N LEU A 11 -7.54 -8.25 2.27
CA LEU A 11 -7.14 -8.97 3.49
C LEU A 11 -6.95 -10.47 3.23
N GLU A 12 -7.91 -11.12 2.57
CA GLU A 12 -7.83 -12.55 2.24
C GLU A 12 -6.65 -12.87 1.31
N PHE A 13 -6.35 -12.00 0.36
CA PHE A 13 -5.22 -12.20 -0.55
C PHE A 13 -3.90 -12.18 0.23
N PHE A 14 -3.69 -11.18 1.07
CA PHE A 14 -2.45 -11.08 1.83
C PHE A 14 -2.37 -12.12 2.96
N GLU A 15 -3.48 -12.50 3.59
CA GLU A 15 -3.53 -13.62 4.53
C GLU A 15 -3.06 -14.93 3.88
N LYS A 16 -3.56 -15.25 2.68
CA LYS A 16 -3.11 -16.42 1.89
C LYS A 16 -1.63 -16.36 1.52
N ASN A 17 -1.03 -15.17 1.51
CA ASN A 17 0.40 -14.94 1.29
C ASN A 17 1.17 -14.77 2.62
N GLY A 18 0.65 -15.30 3.73
CA GLY A 18 1.35 -15.39 5.01
C GLY A 18 1.34 -14.13 5.87
N HIS A 19 0.46 -13.16 5.58
CA HIS A 19 0.31 -11.97 6.42
C HIS A 19 -0.71 -12.22 7.53
N THR A 20 -0.41 -11.68 8.71
CA THR A 20 -1.38 -11.62 9.80
C THR A 20 -2.33 -10.46 9.57
N ILE A 21 -3.65 -10.72 9.60
CA ILE A 21 -4.65 -9.66 9.55
C ILE A 21 -4.63 -8.91 10.88
N VAL A 22 -4.34 -7.61 10.83
CA VAL A 22 -4.31 -6.73 12.00
C VAL A 22 -5.51 -5.78 11.92
N PRO A 23 -6.38 -5.75 12.94
CA PRO A 23 -7.52 -4.83 12.97
C PRO A 23 -7.08 -3.37 12.87
N SER A 24 -7.98 -2.51 12.33
CA SER A 24 -7.77 -1.07 12.34
C SER A 24 -7.55 -0.57 13.77
N ALA A 25 -6.44 0.14 13.99
CA ALA A 25 -6.19 0.82 15.25
C ALA A 25 -7.15 1.99 15.47
N SER A 26 -7.17 2.54 16.69
CA SER A 26 -7.85 3.78 17.01
C SER A 26 -7.37 4.92 16.10
N LEU A 27 -8.26 5.85 15.77
CA LEU A 27 -7.89 7.07 15.06
C LEU A 27 -7.03 8.01 15.91
N ILE A 28 -7.13 7.92 17.24
CA ILE A 28 -6.26 8.66 18.15
C ILE A 28 -4.90 7.99 18.08
N ALA A 29 -3.93 8.72 17.51
CA ALA A 29 -2.58 8.20 17.33
C ALA A 29 -1.85 8.06 18.68
N ASN A 30 -1.10 6.99 18.80
CA ASN A 30 -0.17 6.79 19.93
C ASN A 30 1.23 7.34 19.57
N ASP A 31 1.27 8.41 18.79
CA ASP A 31 2.45 9.10 18.28
C ASP A 31 2.33 10.58 18.66
N PRO A 32 3.28 11.12 19.46
CA PRO A 32 3.21 12.50 19.94
C PRO A 32 3.29 13.54 18.82
N THR A 33 3.72 13.16 17.63
CA THR A 33 3.81 14.04 16.46
C THR A 33 2.53 14.11 15.65
N LEU A 34 1.55 13.24 15.94
CA LEU A 34 0.29 13.12 15.19
C LEU A 34 -0.92 13.22 16.12
N LEU A 35 -1.86 14.08 15.77
CA LEU A 35 -3.17 14.14 16.46
C LEU A 35 -4.05 12.93 16.11
N LEU A 36 -4.04 12.54 14.85
CA LEU A 36 -4.86 11.47 14.31
C LEU A 36 -4.05 10.58 13.36
N VAL A 37 -4.43 9.32 13.27
CA VAL A 37 -3.85 8.39 12.31
C VAL A 37 -4.21 8.83 10.89
N ASN A 38 -3.22 9.22 10.12
CA ASN A 38 -3.36 9.75 8.77
C ASN A 38 -2.86 8.79 7.66
N ALA A 39 -2.28 7.66 8.04
CA ALA A 39 -1.80 6.63 7.11
C ALA A 39 -1.85 5.23 7.74
N GLY A 40 -1.98 4.23 6.89
CA GLY A 40 -2.07 2.83 7.31
C GLY A 40 -0.84 2.28 8.01
N MET A 41 0.33 2.89 7.78
CA MET A 41 1.58 2.47 8.41
C MET A 41 1.77 3.03 9.84
N VAL A 42 1.05 4.08 10.24
CA VAL A 42 1.26 4.75 11.54
C VAL A 42 1.23 3.78 12.72
N PRO A 43 0.29 2.82 12.82
CA PRO A 43 0.30 1.86 13.92
C PRO A 43 1.52 0.93 13.94
N PHE A 44 2.25 0.81 12.83
CA PHE A 44 3.42 -0.04 12.68
C PHE A 44 4.75 0.74 12.74
N LYS A 45 4.70 2.07 12.85
CA LYS A 45 5.88 2.94 12.88
C LYS A 45 6.93 2.52 13.91
N PRO A 46 6.59 2.17 15.17
CA PRO A 46 7.59 1.73 16.14
C PRO A 46 8.40 0.51 15.69
N TYR A 47 7.79 -0.39 14.92
CA TYR A 47 8.46 -1.59 14.41
C TYR A 47 9.43 -1.26 13.27
N PHE A 48 9.05 -0.33 12.38
CA PHE A 48 9.91 0.13 11.29
C PHE A 48 11.10 0.96 11.79
N LEU A 49 10.91 1.73 12.86
CA LEU A 49 11.97 2.51 13.49
C LEU A 49 12.86 1.70 14.44
N GLY A 50 12.52 0.44 14.70
CA GLY A 50 13.26 -0.42 15.64
C GLY A 50 13.06 -0.03 17.11
N GLU A 51 12.06 0.79 17.42
CA GLU A 51 11.70 1.19 18.79
C GLU A 51 11.06 0.04 19.57
N ALA A 52 10.45 -0.90 18.87
CA ALA A 52 9.86 -2.11 19.44
C ALA A 52 10.03 -3.30 18.49
N PRO A 53 10.21 -4.53 19.01
CA PRO A 53 10.20 -5.71 18.16
C PRO A 53 8.80 -5.94 17.59
N SER A 54 8.73 -6.21 16.28
CA SER A 54 7.45 -6.54 15.65
C SER A 54 6.98 -7.94 16.08
N PRO A 55 5.71 -8.09 16.52
CA PRO A 55 5.12 -9.41 16.76
C PRO A 55 4.77 -10.15 15.46
N TYR A 56 4.91 -9.47 14.31
CA TYR A 56 4.57 -9.99 12.98
C TYR A 56 5.82 -10.04 12.10
N LYS A 57 5.97 -11.08 11.28
CA LYS A 57 6.88 -11.06 10.12
C LYS A 57 6.24 -10.32 8.97
N ARG A 58 4.93 -10.57 8.73
CA ARG A 58 4.10 -9.93 7.71
C ARG A 58 2.77 -9.52 8.34
N ALA A 59 2.30 -8.33 8.04
CA ALA A 59 0.99 -7.86 8.48
C ALA A 59 0.19 -7.27 7.32
N THR A 60 -1.12 -7.37 7.39
CA THR A 60 -2.06 -6.69 6.49
C THR A 60 -3.17 -6.04 7.29
N SER A 61 -3.59 -4.87 6.87
CA SER A 61 -4.62 -4.10 7.59
C SER A 61 -5.39 -3.22 6.61
N VAL A 62 -6.63 -2.91 6.97
CA VAL A 62 -7.42 -1.83 6.36
C VAL A 62 -7.67 -0.79 7.44
N GLN A 63 -6.75 0.17 7.54
CA GLN A 63 -6.70 1.18 8.58
C GLN A 63 -7.63 2.36 8.26
N LYS A 64 -8.44 2.76 9.23
CA LYS A 64 -9.18 4.02 9.19
C LYS A 64 -8.21 5.19 9.37
N CYS A 65 -8.31 6.19 8.49
CA CYS A 65 -7.42 7.34 8.46
C CYS A 65 -8.20 8.65 8.36
N VAL A 66 -7.65 9.70 8.94
CA VAL A 66 -8.17 11.06 8.82
C VAL A 66 -7.06 12.01 8.38
N ARG A 67 -7.32 12.79 7.31
CA ARG A 67 -6.45 13.86 6.82
C ARG A 67 -7.21 15.17 6.80
N THR A 68 -7.01 15.99 7.82
CA THR A 68 -7.69 17.28 7.95
C THR A 68 -7.08 18.35 7.05
N LEU A 69 -5.81 18.23 6.69
CA LEU A 69 -5.12 19.18 5.79
C LEU A 69 -5.69 19.17 4.37
N ASP A 70 -6.31 18.06 3.95
CA ASP A 70 -6.90 17.92 2.62
C ASP A 70 -8.34 18.42 2.54
N ILE A 71 -8.90 18.99 3.62
CA ILE A 71 -10.33 19.34 3.70
C ILE A 71 -10.75 20.34 2.63
N GLU A 72 -9.86 21.27 2.26
CA GLU A 72 -10.13 22.28 1.24
C GLU A 72 -10.17 21.69 -0.18
N GLU A 73 -9.60 20.53 -0.38
CA GLU A 73 -9.58 19.82 -1.67
C GLU A 73 -10.73 18.83 -1.82
N VAL A 74 -11.40 18.48 -0.71
CA VAL A 74 -12.54 17.55 -0.70
C VAL A 74 -13.72 18.19 -1.41
N GLY A 75 -14.27 17.49 -2.41
CA GLY A 75 -15.34 17.99 -3.26
C GLY A 75 -14.90 18.84 -4.44
N LYS A 76 -13.64 19.27 -4.49
CA LYS A 76 -13.05 19.95 -5.66
C LYS A 76 -12.33 18.97 -6.57
N THR A 77 -11.66 17.99 -6.00
CA THR A 77 -10.98 16.91 -6.72
C THR A 77 -11.76 15.61 -6.59
N THR A 78 -11.49 14.66 -7.47
CA THR A 78 -12.09 13.32 -7.42
C THR A 78 -11.31 12.34 -6.53
N ARG A 79 -10.24 12.79 -5.87
CA ARG A 79 -9.25 11.91 -5.22
C ARG A 79 -9.07 12.17 -3.73
N HIS A 80 -9.51 13.32 -3.20
CA HIS A 80 -9.33 13.67 -1.80
C HIS A 80 -10.56 13.31 -0.97
N GLY A 81 -10.30 12.70 0.18
CA GLY A 81 -11.28 12.43 1.21
C GLY A 81 -10.68 12.73 2.58
N SER A 82 -11.41 13.39 3.48
CA SER A 82 -10.92 13.68 4.83
C SER A 82 -10.91 12.43 5.73
N PHE A 83 -11.88 11.53 5.55
CA PHE A 83 -11.95 10.22 6.21
C PHE A 83 -11.97 9.12 5.16
N PHE A 84 -11.07 8.16 5.28
CA PHE A 84 -10.95 7.05 4.34
C PHE A 84 -10.33 5.82 5.00
N GLN A 85 -10.32 4.72 4.28
CA GLN A 85 -9.65 3.49 4.70
C GLN A 85 -8.45 3.25 3.79
N MET A 86 -7.29 2.99 4.40
CA MET A 86 -6.07 2.66 3.69
C MET A 86 -5.75 1.19 3.86
N ALA A 87 -5.81 0.46 2.75
CA ALA A 87 -5.41 -0.94 2.69
C ALA A 87 -3.88 -1.01 2.60
N GLY A 88 -3.27 -1.81 3.45
CA GLY A 88 -1.81 -1.90 3.55
C GLY A 88 -1.34 -3.32 3.82
N ASN A 89 -0.19 -3.66 3.24
CA ASN A 89 0.57 -4.87 3.53
C ASN A 89 1.98 -4.47 3.93
N PHE A 90 2.51 -5.12 4.96
CA PHE A 90 3.75 -4.74 5.63
C PHE A 90 4.63 -5.95 5.82
N SER A 91 5.93 -5.79 5.57
CA SER A 91 6.96 -6.80 5.82
C SER A 91 7.98 -6.25 6.81
N PHE A 92 8.26 -7.01 7.85
CA PHE A 92 9.21 -6.65 8.90
C PHE A 92 10.46 -7.53 8.77
N GLY A 93 11.31 -7.19 7.76
CA GLY A 93 12.54 -7.91 7.48
C GLY A 93 12.35 -9.29 6.85
N ASP A 94 11.23 -9.55 6.17
CA ASP A 94 10.92 -10.85 5.57
C ASP A 94 10.98 -10.80 4.03
N TYR A 95 10.23 -9.92 3.39
CA TYR A 95 10.34 -9.69 1.94
C TYR A 95 10.55 -8.20 1.63
N PHE A 96 10.97 -7.91 0.40
CA PHE A 96 11.19 -6.55 -0.08
C PHE A 96 10.53 -6.34 -1.46
N LYS A 97 11.18 -5.65 -2.39
CA LYS A 97 10.58 -5.18 -3.65
C LYS A 97 10.00 -6.29 -4.51
N GLU A 98 10.70 -7.39 -4.68
CA GLU A 98 10.29 -8.46 -5.60
C GLU A 98 8.94 -9.07 -5.24
N ASP A 99 8.81 -9.51 -3.98
CA ASP A 99 7.55 -10.10 -3.53
C ASP A 99 6.45 -9.04 -3.41
N ALA A 100 6.78 -7.82 -2.96
CA ALA A 100 5.81 -6.72 -2.87
C ALA A 100 5.21 -6.39 -4.24
N ILE A 101 6.04 -6.23 -5.26
CA ILE A 101 5.62 -5.91 -6.63
C ILE A 101 4.79 -7.05 -7.21
N THR A 102 5.26 -8.29 -7.08
CA THR A 102 4.57 -9.43 -7.67
C THR A 102 3.23 -9.73 -7.00
N MET A 103 3.14 -9.59 -5.67
CA MET A 103 1.87 -9.71 -4.94
C MET A 103 0.90 -8.59 -5.32
N ALA A 104 1.36 -7.34 -5.37
CA ALA A 104 0.51 -6.22 -5.76
C ALA A 104 -0.03 -6.40 -7.19
N TRP A 105 0.83 -6.76 -8.14
CA TRP A 105 0.42 -7.03 -9.51
C TRP A 105 -0.60 -8.15 -9.61
N LYS A 106 -0.35 -9.26 -8.92
CA LYS A 106 -1.26 -10.40 -8.89
C LYS A 106 -2.63 -10.04 -8.32
N LEU A 107 -2.68 -9.31 -7.21
CA LEU A 107 -3.95 -8.86 -6.63
C LEU A 107 -4.73 -7.96 -7.59
N LEU A 108 -4.05 -7.02 -8.25
CA LEU A 108 -4.70 -6.06 -9.14
C LEU A 108 -5.23 -6.72 -10.42
N THR A 109 -4.48 -7.66 -11.01
CA THR A 109 -4.75 -8.16 -12.36
C THR A 109 -5.42 -9.54 -12.42
N SER A 110 -5.32 -10.36 -11.36
CA SER A 110 -6.02 -11.65 -11.33
C SER A 110 -7.53 -11.47 -11.43
N ALA A 111 -8.18 -12.43 -12.07
CA ALA A 111 -9.62 -12.39 -12.26
C ALA A 111 -10.41 -12.27 -10.95
N VAL A 112 -11.54 -11.61 -11.00
CA VAL A 112 -12.44 -11.44 -9.83
C VAL A 112 -12.87 -12.81 -9.27
N ALA A 113 -13.07 -13.80 -10.13
CA ALA A 113 -13.39 -15.17 -9.71
C ALA A 113 -12.25 -15.87 -8.96
N GLU A 114 -11.01 -15.45 -9.16
CA GLU A 114 -9.81 -15.97 -8.51
C GLU A 114 -9.42 -15.18 -7.24
N GLY A 115 -10.22 -14.17 -6.89
CA GLY A 115 -9.98 -13.34 -5.70
C GLY A 115 -9.25 -12.03 -5.96
N GLY A 116 -8.85 -11.76 -7.21
CA GLY A 116 -8.23 -10.49 -7.62
C GLY A 116 -9.24 -9.37 -7.88
N TYR A 117 -8.73 -8.22 -8.32
CA TYR A 117 -9.56 -7.07 -8.70
C TYR A 117 -9.93 -7.05 -10.19
N GLY A 118 -9.27 -7.83 -11.02
CA GLY A 118 -9.58 -7.97 -12.45
C GLY A 118 -9.28 -6.72 -13.27
N PHE A 119 -8.31 -5.90 -12.88
CA PHE A 119 -7.91 -4.74 -13.68
C PHE A 119 -7.22 -5.21 -14.96
N ASP A 120 -7.57 -4.57 -16.07
CA ASP A 120 -6.87 -4.82 -17.33
C ASP A 120 -5.41 -4.32 -17.23
N PRO A 121 -4.42 -5.21 -17.35
CA PRO A 121 -3.01 -4.84 -17.34
C PRO A 121 -2.64 -3.72 -18.32
N LYS A 122 -3.38 -3.63 -19.43
CA LYS A 122 -3.16 -2.59 -20.45
C LYS A 122 -3.43 -1.17 -19.95
N ASN A 123 -4.21 -1.02 -18.89
CA ASN A 123 -4.56 0.27 -18.32
C ASN A 123 -3.71 0.66 -17.11
N LEU A 124 -2.77 -0.21 -16.70
CA LEU A 124 -1.94 0.02 -15.53
C LEU A 124 -0.60 0.64 -15.92
N TRP A 125 -0.21 1.63 -15.13
CA TRP A 125 1.07 2.31 -15.18
C TRP A 125 1.73 2.23 -13.82
N VAL A 126 3.05 2.19 -13.79
CA VAL A 126 3.81 2.19 -12.54
C VAL A 126 4.81 3.32 -12.52
N THR A 127 5.09 3.84 -11.34
CA THR A 127 6.21 4.74 -11.10
C THR A 127 7.27 4.04 -10.28
N ILE A 128 8.52 4.34 -10.59
CA ILE A 128 9.70 3.93 -9.82
C ILE A 128 10.54 5.16 -9.51
N TYR A 129 11.38 5.08 -8.48
CA TYR A 129 12.33 6.15 -8.21
C TYR A 129 13.39 6.23 -9.33
N LEU A 130 13.99 7.41 -9.52
CA LEU A 130 14.82 7.73 -10.68
C LEU A 130 15.91 6.68 -10.99
N ASP A 131 16.60 6.21 -9.96
CA ASP A 131 17.73 5.29 -10.04
C ASP A 131 17.44 3.91 -9.42
N ASP A 132 16.17 3.57 -9.22
CA ASP A 132 15.76 2.25 -8.71
C ASP A 132 15.75 1.21 -9.85
N GLU A 133 16.93 0.75 -10.21
CA GLU A 133 17.08 -0.27 -11.26
C GLU A 133 16.53 -1.63 -10.85
N GLU A 134 16.58 -1.97 -9.55
CA GLU A 134 15.98 -3.22 -9.06
C GLU A 134 14.47 -3.26 -9.31
N ALA A 135 13.75 -2.20 -8.95
CA ALA A 135 12.33 -2.12 -9.22
C ALA A 135 12.03 -2.12 -10.72
N PHE A 136 12.86 -1.43 -11.53
CA PHE A 136 12.74 -1.45 -12.99
C PHE A 136 12.85 -2.85 -13.56
N ASP A 137 13.86 -3.61 -13.16
CA ASP A 137 14.08 -4.97 -13.64
C ASP A 137 12.94 -5.91 -13.24
N ILE A 138 12.43 -5.78 -12.02
CA ILE A 138 11.31 -6.59 -11.55
C ILE A 138 10.06 -6.31 -12.39
N TRP A 139 9.70 -5.03 -12.60
CA TRP A 139 8.54 -4.66 -13.39
C TRP A 139 8.66 -5.10 -14.84
N LYS A 140 9.83 -4.87 -15.48
CA LYS A 140 10.07 -5.17 -16.89
C LYS A 140 10.23 -6.66 -17.14
N ASN A 141 11.13 -7.32 -16.40
CA ASN A 141 11.58 -8.67 -16.74
C ASN A 141 10.81 -9.75 -15.99
N LYS A 142 10.33 -9.50 -14.77
CA LYS A 142 9.60 -10.49 -13.99
C LYS A 142 8.08 -10.37 -14.16
N VAL A 143 7.55 -9.16 -14.09
CA VAL A 143 6.12 -8.89 -14.30
C VAL A 143 5.78 -8.85 -15.79
N GLY A 144 6.71 -8.43 -16.64
CA GLY A 144 6.50 -8.31 -18.08
C GLY A 144 5.78 -7.04 -18.49
N LEU A 145 5.85 -5.99 -17.67
CA LEU A 145 5.25 -4.70 -18.01
C LEU A 145 6.06 -4.01 -19.12
N PRO A 146 5.42 -3.49 -20.19
CA PRO A 146 6.12 -2.71 -21.22
C PRO A 146 6.86 -1.51 -20.63
N GLU A 147 8.07 -1.24 -21.11
CA GLU A 147 8.94 -0.19 -20.57
C GLU A 147 8.32 1.21 -20.63
N ASP A 148 7.54 1.51 -21.67
CA ASP A 148 6.83 2.77 -21.84
C ASP A 148 5.78 3.02 -20.74
N ARG A 149 5.42 2.00 -19.97
CA ARG A 149 4.49 2.08 -18.81
C ARG A 149 5.19 2.14 -17.47
N ILE A 150 6.51 2.09 -17.45
CA ILE A 150 7.33 2.24 -16.24
C ILE A 150 7.90 3.65 -16.23
N GLN A 151 7.34 4.53 -15.39
CA GLN A 151 7.73 5.93 -15.33
C GLN A 151 8.72 6.17 -14.20
N ARG A 152 9.89 6.69 -14.51
CA ARG A 152 10.86 7.14 -13.52
C ARG A 152 10.47 8.50 -12.97
N ARG A 153 10.37 8.66 -11.65
CA ARG A 153 9.97 9.88 -10.96
C ARG A 153 10.94 10.21 -9.83
N GLY A 154 11.09 11.50 -9.60
CA GLY A 154 11.93 12.02 -8.51
C GLY A 154 11.22 12.02 -7.14
N MET A 155 11.85 12.68 -6.19
CA MET A 155 11.37 12.75 -4.79
C MET A 155 9.97 13.34 -4.65
N ALA A 156 9.60 14.30 -5.50
CA ALA A 156 8.27 14.94 -5.42
C ALA A 156 7.12 13.97 -5.69
N ASP A 157 7.33 12.98 -6.55
CA ASP A 157 6.25 12.13 -7.05
C ASP A 157 6.38 10.65 -6.62
N ASN A 158 7.58 10.21 -6.26
CA ASN A 158 7.84 8.79 -6.00
C ASN A 158 8.79 8.55 -4.82
N TYR A 159 8.73 9.37 -3.81
CA TYR A 159 9.51 9.21 -2.59
C TYR A 159 8.67 9.55 -1.37
N TRP A 160 8.78 8.73 -0.32
CA TRP A 160 8.15 8.98 0.94
C TRP A 160 9.10 8.71 2.10
N SER A 161 9.15 9.62 3.08
CA SER A 161 9.97 9.49 4.27
C SER A 161 9.08 9.33 5.51
N MET A 162 9.52 8.50 6.45
CA MET A 162 8.84 8.31 7.73
C MET A 162 9.30 9.27 8.83
N GLY A 163 10.26 10.12 8.54
CA GLY A 163 10.85 11.08 9.48
C GLY A 163 12.26 11.41 9.14
#